data_a77b42d96072b9c11fb31885d12f2852
#
_entry.id   a77b42d96072b9c11fb31885d12f2852
#
_cell.length_a   1.000
_cell.length_b   1.000
_cell.length_c   1.000
_cell.angle_alpha   90.00
_cell.angle_beta   90.00
_cell.angle_gamma   90.00
#
_symmetry.space_group_name_H-M   'P 1'
#
loop_
_entity.id
_entity.type
_entity.pdbx_description
1 polymer ?
#
loop_
_entity_poly.entity_id
_entity_poly.type
_entity_poly.pdbx_seq_one_letter_code
_entity_poly.pdbx_strand_id
1 'polypeptide(L)'
;ALPPITIGRGDVAQVRAATEAIARGVGVRGLLNVQYALAGGVLYVLEANPRASRTVPFVSKATAVPLAKAAARIMLGASIAGLRAEGMLQAHGDGGTLPLDAPVAVKEAVLPFGRFRDPAGQGVDTVLGPEMRSTGEVMGIDAVFGTAYAKAQAAVYGSLPVQGRAFVSVANRDKRSMIFPVKRLADLGFEIWATEGTAEVLRRNGVRAKIVRKHGDGPGPDGEPTVVTRILAGEVDLIVNTPFGSPGQSGPRLDGYEIRTAAVRRGIPCVTTAAGLAAAVHGIEAIIRGEVGVRSLQEHAAQIMQPVARTAGRLWPLCRSGAPC
;
A
#
# COMPACT_ATOMS: atom_id res chain seq x y z
N ALA A 1 0.66 5.85 1.45
CA ALA A 1 -0.15 6.85 0.77
C ALA A 1 0.14 8.25 1.31
N LEU A 2 0.08 9.25 0.46
CA LEU A 2 0.22 10.66 0.82
C LEU A 2 -0.89 11.44 0.08
N PRO A 3 -1.80 12.13 0.79
CA PRO A 3 -1.91 12.18 2.25
C PRO A 3 -2.20 10.80 2.88
N PRO A 4 -1.95 10.61 4.18
CA PRO A 4 -2.27 9.36 4.85
C PRO A 4 -3.79 9.16 4.89
N ILE A 5 -4.24 7.91 4.65
CA ILE A 5 -5.67 7.58 4.56
C ILE A 5 -6.23 6.91 5.82
N THR A 6 -5.35 6.37 6.67
CA THR A 6 -5.75 5.60 7.87
C THR A 6 -5.28 6.23 9.19
N ILE A 7 -4.52 7.32 9.13
CA ILE A 7 -3.97 8.02 10.30
C ILE A 7 -4.82 9.25 10.59
N GLY A 8 -5.27 9.40 11.85
CA GLY A 8 -6.08 10.50 12.31
C GLY A 8 -5.34 11.84 12.37
N ARG A 9 -6.08 12.95 12.37
CA ARG A 9 -5.48 14.29 12.46
C ARG A 9 -4.66 14.49 13.76
N GLY A 10 -5.10 13.88 14.86
CA GLY A 10 -4.37 13.90 16.13
C GLY A 10 -3.02 13.23 16.05
N ASP A 11 -2.95 12.05 15.41
CA ASP A 11 -1.71 11.32 15.22
C ASP A 11 -0.75 12.08 14.28
N VAL A 12 -1.28 12.68 13.20
CA VAL A 12 -0.49 13.54 12.30
C VAL A 12 0.10 14.74 13.05
N ALA A 13 -0.66 15.36 13.96
CA ALA A 13 -0.16 16.45 14.80
C ALA A 13 0.96 15.99 15.74
N GLN A 14 0.85 14.80 16.34
CA GLN A 14 1.91 14.22 17.17
C GLN A 14 3.18 13.92 16.36
N VAL A 15 3.02 13.29 15.16
CA VAL A 15 4.13 13.04 14.24
C VAL A 15 4.85 14.35 13.88
N ARG A 16 4.10 15.41 13.59
CA ARG A 16 4.66 16.73 13.27
C ARG A 16 5.45 17.30 14.45
N ALA A 17 4.85 17.36 15.63
CA ALA A 17 5.51 17.89 16.83
C ALA A 17 6.79 17.12 17.17
N ALA A 18 6.76 15.79 17.10
CA ALA A 18 7.92 14.94 17.32
C ALA A 18 9.01 15.20 16.26
N THR A 19 8.64 15.32 14.98
CA THR A 19 9.58 15.61 13.89
C THR A 19 10.26 16.97 14.07
N GLU A 20 9.50 18.00 14.44
CA GLU A 20 10.06 19.34 14.71
C GLU A 20 11.02 19.33 15.90
N ALA A 21 10.67 18.64 16.99
CA ALA A 21 11.53 18.53 18.17
C ALA A 21 12.85 17.82 17.82
N ILE A 22 12.80 16.72 17.07
CA ILE A 22 13.98 16.00 16.58
C ILE A 22 14.83 16.90 15.68
N ALA A 23 14.21 17.57 14.71
CA ALA A 23 14.92 18.44 13.77
C ALA A 23 15.67 19.57 14.49
N ARG A 24 15.04 20.19 15.48
CA ARG A 24 15.66 21.25 16.30
C ARG A 24 16.76 20.70 17.20
N GLY A 25 16.51 19.57 17.87
CA GLY A 25 17.48 18.95 18.79
C GLY A 25 18.76 18.49 18.10
N VAL A 26 18.66 18.01 16.86
CA VAL A 26 19.80 17.57 16.04
C VAL A 26 20.43 18.74 15.25
N GLY A 27 19.75 19.88 15.16
CA GLY A 27 20.24 21.04 14.39
C GLY A 27 20.22 20.80 12.88
N VAL A 28 19.19 20.13 12.36
CA VAL A 28 19.09 19.75 10.94
C VAL A 28 19.04 20.99 10.04
N ARG A 29 19.86 20.98 9.00
CA ARG A 29 19.78 21.92 7.88
C ARG A 29 19.56 21.15 6.59
N GLY A 30 18.44 21.40 5.91
CA GLY A 30 18.06 20.70 4.68
C GLY A 30 16.99 19.66 4.91
N LEU A 31 17.31 18.37 4.71
CA LEU A 31 16.34 17.27 4.75
C LEU A 31 16.51 16.37 5.97
N LEU A 32 15.37 15.94 6.50
CA LEU A 32 15.27 14.93 7.54
C LEU A 32 14.20 13.91 7.12
N ASN A 33 14.52 12.63 7.27
CA ASN A 33 13.55 11.53 7.16
C ASN A 33 13.41 10.85 8.53
N VAL A 34 12.21 10.79 9.05
CA VAL A 34 11.92 10.10 10.31
C VAL A 34 10.94 8.96 10.04
N GLN A 35 11.21 7.80 10.61
CA GLN A 35 10.31 6.65 10.58
C GLN A 35 9.63 6.49 11.93
N TYR A 36 8.33 6.30 11.87
CA TYR A 36 7.47 6.14 13.05
C TYR A 36 6.70 4.83 12.96
N ALA A 37 6.32 4.32 14.13
CA ALA A 37 5.29 3.29 14.27
C ALA A 37 4.21 3.80 15.24
N LEU A 38 2.95 3.56 14.90
CA LEU A 38 1.81 3.83 15.76
C LEU A 38 1.22 2.49 16.21
N ALA A 39 1.28 2.20 17.50
CA ALA A 39 0.77 0.96 18.08
C ALA A 39 0.08 1.23 19.41
N GLY A 40 -1.17 0.75 19.57
CA GLY A 40 -1.94 0.96 20.80
C GLY A 40 -2.15 2.44 21.17
N GLY A 41 -2.21 3.34 20.19
CA GLY A 41 -2.32 4.79 20.42
C GLY A 41 -1.01 5.47 20.82
N VAL A 42 0.11 4.75 20.87
CA VAL A 42 1.44 5.29 21.19
C VAL A 42 2.26 5.46 19.90
N LEU A 43 2.86 6.64 19.74
CA LEU A 43 3.77 6.95 18.65
C LEU A 43 5.20 6.59 19.05
N TYR A 44 5.81 5.68 18.31
CA TYR A 44 7.21 5.27 18.49
C TYR A 44 8.07 5.86 17.38
N VAL A 45 9.20 6.45 17.75
CA VAL A 45 10.25 6.85 16.81
C VAL A 45 11.15 5.65 16.56
N LEU A 46 11.22 5.17 15.33
CA LEU A 46 12.07 4.05 14.96
C LEU A 46 13.48 4.52 14.61
N GLU A 47 13.57 5.51 13.72
CA GLU A 47 14.84 6.14 13.35
C GLU A 47 14.64 7.56 12.81
N ALA A 48 15.68 8.38 12.89
CA ALA A 48 15.75 9.71 12.30
C ALA A 48 17.03 9.86 11.49
N ASN A 49 16.89 10.15 10.21
CA ASN A 49 17.99 10.24 9.24
C ASN A 49 18.10 11.67 8.73
N PRO A 50 19.07 12.49 9.22
CA PRO A 50 19.25 13.89 8.79
C PRO A 50 19.98 13.96 7.44
N ARG A 51 19.37 13.38 6.41
CA ARG A 51 19.90 13.29 5.05
C ARG A 51 18.77 13.14 4.05
N ALA A 52 19.06 13.29 2.76
CA ALA A 52 18.15 12.89 1.69
C ALA A 52 17.88 11.37 1.74
N SER A 53 16.69 10.98 1.31
CA SER A 53 16.26 9.59 1.17
C SER A 53 15.57 9.40 -0.17
N ARG A 54 15.29 8.16 -0.55
CA ARG A 54 14.48 7.86 -1.75
C ARG A 54 13.04 8.39 -1.65
N THR A 55 12.55 8.64 -0.44
CA THR A 55 11.23 9.25 -0.21
C THR A 55 11.16 10.71 -0.65
N VAL A 56 12.29 11.42 -0.73
CA VAL A 56 12.33 12.83 -1.15
C VAL A 56 11.78 13.05 -2.57
N PRO A 57 12.21 12.32 -3.61
CA PRO A 57 11.60 12.43 -4.95
C PRO A 57 10.11 12.11 -4.98
N PHE A 58 9.67 11.13 -4.19
CA PHE A 58 8.26 10.78 -4.06
C PHE A 58 7.46 11.96 -3.49
N VAL A 59 7.88 12.51 -2.34
CA VAL A 59 7.19 13.64 -1.70
C VAL A 59 7.22 14.87 -2.60
N SER A 60 8.36 15.17 -3.24
CA SER A 60 8.48 16.30 -4.16
C SER A 60 7.46 16.24 -5.31
N LYS A 61 7.26 15.05 -5.89
CA LYS A 61 6.28 14.85 -6.97
C LYS A 61 4.85 14.92 -6.45
N ALA A 62 4.59 14.31 -5.29
CA ALA A 62 3.26 14.27 -4.69
C ALA A 62 2.78 15.65 -4.19
N THR A 63 3.70 16.55 -3.83
CA THR A 63 3.39 17.88 -3.27
C THR A 63 3.68 19.03 -4.23
N ALA A 64 4.27 18.75 -5.39
CA ALA A 64 4.80 19.75 -6.33
C ALA A 64 5.88 20.68 -5.72
N VAL A 65 6.52 20.30 -4.61
CA VAL A 65 7.58 21.08 -3.95
C VAL A 65 8.95 20.51 -4.31
N PRO A 66 9.89 21.30 -4.87
CA PRO A 66 11.21 20.81 -5.26
C PRO A 66 12.15 20.66 -4.05
N LEU A 67 11.87 19.70 -3.17
CA LEU A 67 12.52 19.54 -1.86
C LEU A 67 14.04 19.44 -1.94
N ALA A 68 14.59 18.73 -2.91
CA ALA A 68 16.04 18.58 -3.05
C ALA A 68 16.72 19.94 -3.38
N LYS A 69 16.11 20.73 -4.28
CA LYS A 69 16.60 22.08 -4.62
C LYS A 69 16.49 23.03 -3.43
N ALA A 70 15.34 23.00 -2.73
CA ALA A 70 15.14 23.82 -1.53
C ALA A 70 16.17 23.49 -0.45
N ALA A 71 16.39 22.20 -0.20
CA ALA A 71 17.38 21.75 0.79
C ALA A 71 18.80 22.17 0.43
N ALA A 72 19.23 22.03 -0.82
CA ALA A 72 20.55 22.47 -1.27
C ALA A 72 20.74 23.97 -1.03
N ARG A 73 19.73 24.79 -1.33
CA ARG A 73 19.77 26.24 -1.09
C ARG A 73 19.83 26.60 0.40
N ILE A 74 19.07 25.89 1.25
CA ILE A 74 19.11 26.06 2.70
C ILE A 74 20.50 25.70 3.25
N MET A 75 21.10 24.63 2.77
CA MET A 75 22.47 24.23 3.17
C MET A 75 23.51 25.27 2.78
N LEU A 76 23.29 26.04 1.71
CA LEU A 76 24.12 27.17 1.28
C LEU A 76 23.75 28.48 1.95
N GLY A 77 22.84 28.48 2.93
CA GLY A 77 22.52 29.67 3.74
C GLY A 77 21.22 30.39 3.34
N ALA A 78 20.46 29.91 2.34
CA ALA A 78 19.17 30.52 2.04
C ALA A 78 18.18 30.31 3.19
N SER A 79 17.37 31.31 3.49
CA SER A 79 16.29 31.19 4.46
C SER A 79 15.00 30.63 3.84
N ILE A 80 14.15 29.99 4.64
CA ILE A 80 12.81 29.55 4.21
C ILE A 80 11.98 30.75 3.71
N ALA A 81 12.08 31.88 4.39
CA ALA A 81 11.40 33.12 3.98
C ALA A 81 11.84 33.58 2.57
N GLY A 82 13.16 33.53 2.28
CA GLY A 82 13.69 33.82 0.95
C GLY A 82 13.16 32.87 -0.12
N LEU A 83 13.17 31.57 0.16
CA LEU A 83 12.65 30.58 -0.78
C LEU A 83 11.13 30.72 -1.04
N ARG A 84 10.37 31.18 -0.06
CA ARG A 84 8.95 31.52 -0.22
C ARG A 84 8.76 32.76 -1.10
N ALA A 85 9.55 33.81 -0.86
CA ALA A 85 9.50 35.02 -1.67
C ALA A 85 9.84 34.77 -3.15
N GLU A 86 10.72 33.81 -3.41
CA GLU A 86 11.07 33.35 -4.76
C GLU A 86 10.04 32.38 -5.38
N GLY A 87 9.01 31.98 -4.65
CA GLY A 87 7.99 31.02 -5.12
C GLY A 87 8.44 29.56 -5.16
N MET A 88 9.62 29.23 -4.60
CA MET A 88 10.12 27.85 -4.54
C MET A 88 9.37 27.02 -3.48
N LEU A 89 8.92 27.66 -2.42
CA LEU A 89 8.07 27.11 -1.37
C LEU A 89 6.74 27.86 -1.33
N GLN A 90 5.69 27.19 -0.83
CA GLN A 90 4.38 27.84 -0.65
C GLN A 90 4.51 29.11 0.22
N ALA A 91 3.79 30.16 -0.17
CA ALA A 91 3.87 31.48 0.51
C ALA A 91 3.45 31.41 1.99
N HIS A 92 2.49 30.54 2.31
CA HIS A 92 1.94 30.39 3.65
C HIS A 92 1.93 28.92 4.09
N GLY A 93 1.73 28.71 5.39
CA GLY A 93 1.69 27.37 6.00
C GLY A 93 3.08 26.79 6.25
N ASP A 94 3.10 25.59 6.76
CA ASP A 94 4.32 24.84 7.09
C ASP A 94 4.72 23.83 6.00
N GLY A 95 3.95 23.75 4.91
CA GLY A 95 4.15 22.77 3.84
C GLY A 95 3.79 21.33 4.24
N GLY A 96 3.32 21.11 5.45
CA GLY A 96 3.04 19.79 5.98
C GLY A 96 1.60 19.33 5.79
N THR A 97 0.73 20.15 5.24
CA THR A 97 -0.69 19.80 5.03
C THR A 97 -1.06 19.98 3.57
N LEU A 98 -1.44 18.86 2.93
CA LEU A 98 -2.03 18.91 1.60
C LEU A 98 -3.50 19.34 1.68
N PRO A 99 -4.05 20.01 0.65
CA PRO A 99 -5.48 20.23 0.51
C PRO A 99 -6.26 18.92 0.62
N LEU A 100 -7.51 18.99 1.09
CA LEU A 100 -8.37 17.80 1.23
C LEU A 100 -8.73 17.13 -0.10
N ASP A 101 -8.69 17.90 -1.17
CA ASP A 101 -8.93 17.49 -2.55
C ASP A 101 -7.63 17.22 -3.33
N ALA A 102 -6.50 17.24 -2.66
CA ALA A 102 -5.23 16.89 -3.29
C ALA A 102 -5.24 15.44 -3.80
N PRO A 103 -4.63 15.18 -4.95
CA PRO A 103 -4.45 13.81 -5.42
C PRO A 103 -3.76 12.93 -4.38
N VAL A 104 -4.15 11.67 -4.32
CA VAL A 104 -3.49 10.66 -3.50
C VAL A 104 -2.31 10.10 -4.27
N ALA A 105 -1.12 10.15 -3.67
CA ALA A 105 0.07 9.49 -4.17
C ALA A 105 0.36 8.22 -3.35
N VAL A 106 0.60 7.10 -4.02
CA VAL A 106 0.98 5.83 -3.39
C VAL A 106 2.41 5.51 -3.80
N LYS A 107 3.26 5.24 -2.82
CA LYS A 107 4.62 4.74 -3.01
C LYS A 107 4.65 3.24 -2.83
N GLU A 108 5.18 2.52 -3.80
CA GLU A 108 5.38 1.07 -3.74
C GLU A 108 6.86 0.74 -3.86
N ALA A 109 7.34 -0.20 -3.06
CA ALA A 109 8.72 -0.66 -3.11
C ALA A 109 8.89 -1.71 -4.21
N VAL A 110 9.96 -1.59 -4.99
CA VAL A 110 10.36 -2.62 -5.95
C VAL A 110 11.13 -3.71 -5.22
N LEU A 111 10.55 -4.89 -5.12
CA LEU A 111 11.07 -6.05 -4.40
C LEU A 111 11.28 -7.22 -5.39
N PRO A 112 12.43 -7.30 -6.08
CA PRO A 112 12.65 -8.30 -7.12
C PRO A 112 12.99 -9.69 -6.55
N PHE A 113 12.09 -10.27 -5.76
CA PHE A 113 12.29 -11.57 -5.10
C PHE A 113 12.64 -12.70 -6.06
N GLY A 114 12.17 -12.64 -7.31
CA GLY A 114 12.54 -13.60 -8.34
C GLY A 114 14.05 -13.66 -8.65
N ARG A 115 14.81 -12.64 -8.28
CA ARG A 115 16.28 -12.55 -8.47
C ARG A 115 17.06 -12.99 -7.23
N PHE A 116 16.43 -13.03 -6.06
CA PHE A 116 17.09 -13.40 -4.83
C PHE A 116 17.15 -14.92 -4.68
N ARG A 117 18.33 -15.43 -4.33
CA ARG A 117 18.58 -16.84 -4.04
C ARG A 117 19.27 -16.95 -2.70
N ASP A 118 18.99 -18.01 -1.97
CA ASP A 118 19.78 -18.41 -0.82
C ASP A 118 21.11 -19.10 -1.24
N PRO A 119 22.00 -19.40 -0.32
CA PRO A 119 23.25 -20.10 -0.62
C PRO A 119 23.06 -21.48 -1.27
N ALA A 120 21.90 -22.12 -1.09
CA ALA A 120 21.53 -23.37 -1.73
C ALA A 120 20.88 -23.18 -3.12
N GLY A 121 20.80 -21.93 -3.61
CA GLY A 121 20.19 -21.58 -4.90
C GLY A 121 18.66 -21.56 -4.91
N GLN A 122 18.00 -21.70 -3.76
CA GLN A 122 16.56 -21.65 -3.63
C GLN A 122 16.05 -20.21 -3.59
N GLY A 123 14.77 -20.00 -3.95
CA GLY A 123 14.13 -18.70 -3.86
C GLY A 123 14.03 -18.23 -2.41
N VAL A 124 14.30 -16.94 -2.17
CA VAL A 124 14.16 -16.34 -0.85
C VAL A 124 12.68 -16.03 -0.55
N ASP A 125 12.26 -16.23 0.70
CA ASP A 125 10.89 -15.89 1.14
C ASP A 125 10.59 -14.41 0.96
N THR A 126 9.35 -14.09 0.58
CA THR A 126 8.88 -12.72 0.41
C THR A 126 8.53 -12.01 1.72
N VAL A 127 8.59 -12.71 2.85
CA VAL A 127 8.44 -12.12 4.18
C VAL A 127 9.64 -11.22 4.45
N LEU A 128 9.36 -9.95 4.74
CA LEU A 128 10.40 -8.95 5.00
C LEU A 128 10.98 -9.14 6.41
N GLY A 129 12.29 -8.96 6.50
CA GLY A 129 13.08 -8.87 7.71
C GLY A 129 13.65 -7.45 7.91
N PRO A 130 14.63 -7.29 8.81
CA PRO A 130 15.26 -5.99 9.06
C PRO A 130 16.17 -5.54 7.90
N GLU A 131 16.61 -6.43 7.02
CA GLU A 131 17.46 -6.09 5.90
C GLU A 131 16.66 -5.45 4.77
N MET A 132 17.22 -4.41 4.16
CA MET A 132 16.64 -3.77 3.01
C MET A 132 16.74 -4.67 1.77
N ARG A 133 15.59 -5.07 1.22
CA ARG A 133 15.51 -5.89 -0.01
C ARG A 133 14.97 -5.13 -1.22
N SER A 134 14.53 -3.89 -1.02
CA SER A 134 14.05 -3.07 -2.12
C SER A 134 15.20 -2.54 -2.97
N THR A 135 15.04 -2.57 -4.30
CA THR A 135 16.01 -2.03 -5.28
C THR A 135 15.59 -0.67 -5.84
N GLY A 136 14.35 -0.26 -5.60
CA GLY A 136 13.79 1.01 -6.07
C GLY A 136 12.41 1.26 -5.50
N GLU A 137 11.80 2.33 -5.97
CA GLU A 137 10.46 2.75 -5.60
C GLU A 137 9.73 3.28 -6.84
N VAL A 138 8.42 3.06 -6.89
CA VAL A 138 7.53 3.63 -7.91
C VAL A 138 6.46 4.47 -7.24
N MET A 139 5.75 5.27 -8.02
CA MET A 139 4.65 6.09 -7.56
C MET A 139 3.44 5.92 -8.47
N GLY A 140 2.28 5.67 -7.88
CA GLY A 140 0.98 5.90 -8.49
C GLY A 140 0.38 7.19 -7.93
N ILE A 141 -0.25 8.00 -8.76
CA ILE A 141 -0.95 9.22 -8.34
C ILE A 141 -2.29 9.33 -9.05
N ASP A 142 -3.35 9.60 -8.29
CA ASP A 142 -4.69 9.82 -8.82
C ASP A 142 -5.58 10.57 -7.80
N ALA A 143 -6.78 10.94 -8.21
CA ALA A 143 -7.77 11.59 -7.34
C ALA A 143 -8.20 10.70 -6.16
N VAL A 144 -8.24 9.37 -6.36
CA VAL A 144 -8.66 8.41 -5.33
C VAL A 144 -7.61 7.34 -5.06
N PHE A 145 -7.60 6.84 -3.82
CA PHE A 145 -6.60 5.88 -3.36
C PHE A 145 -6.57 4.59 -4.19
N GLY A 146 -7.73 4.00 -4.51
CA GLY A 146 -7.78 2.73 -5.26
C GLY A 146 -7.08 2.82 -6.61
N THR A 147 -7.33 3.89 -7.37
CA THR A 147 -6.69 4.14 -8.67
C THR A 147 -5.20 4.40 -8.52
N ALA A 148 -4.80 5.21 -7.53
CA ALA A 148 -3.37 5.46 -7.26
C ALA A 148 -2.63 4.18 -6.87
N TYR A 149 -3.25 3.32 -6.05
CA TYR A 149 -2.71 2.02 -5.66
C TYR A 149 -2.57 1.08 -6.87
N ALA A 150 -3.62 0.97 -7.69
CA ALA A 150 -3.58 0.15 -8.91
C ALA A 150 -2.45 0.56 -9.86
N LYS A 151 -2.22 1.86 -10.04
CA LYS A 151 -1.10 2.40 -10.82
C LYS A 151 0.26 2.01 -10.22
N ALA A 152 0.42 2.13 -8.91
CA ALA A 152 1.66 1.75 -8.23
C ALA A 152 1.94 0.25 -8.36
N GLN A 153 0.93 -0.61 -8.18
CA GLN A 153 1.06 -2.05 -8.36
C GLN A 153 1.41 -2.42 -9.80
N ALA A 154 0.72 -1.82 -10.79
CA ALA A 154 0.99 -2.08 -12.21
C ALA A 154 2.43 -1.72 -12.61
N ALA A 155 3.01 -0.70 -11.99
CA ALA A 155 4.39 -0.27 -12.27
C ALA A 155 5.47 -1.22 -11.72
N VAL A 156 5.14 -2.10 -10.76
CA VAL A 156 6.11 -3.03 -10.12
C VAL A 156 5.85 -4.48 -10.53
N TYR A 157 4.61 -4.92 -10.40
CA TYR A 157 4.23 -6.34 -10.44
C TYR A 157 3.34 -6.70 -11.62
N GLY A 158 2.94 -5.72 -12.44
CA GLY A 158 1.89 -5.85 -13.42
C GLY A 158 0.51 -5.52 -12.85
N SER A 159 -0.49 -5.45 -13.73
CA SER A 159 -1.86 -5.12 -13.32
C SER A 159 -2.43 -6.16 -12.36
N LEU A 160 -3.17 -5.69 -11.37
CA LEU A 160 -3.96 -6.58 -10.52
C LEU A 160 -5.00 -7.33 -11.39
N PRO A 161 -5.30 -8.61 -11.10
CA PRO A 161 -6.33 -9.35 -11.81
C PRO A 161 -7.70 -8.74 -11.51
N VAL A 162 -8.58 -8.73 -12.52
CA VAL A 162 -9.96 -8.22 -12.38
C VAL A 162 -11.00 -9.34 -12.30
N GLN A 163 -10.58 -10.58 -12.52
CA GLN A 163 -11.37 -11.80 -12.44
C GLN A 163 -10.45 -12.98 -12.21
N GLY A 164 -11.01 -14.16 -11.96
CA GLY A 164 -10.27 -15.41 -11.85
C GLY A 164 -10.38 -16.02 -10.45
N ARG A 165 -9.33 -16.69 -10.00
CA ARG A 165 -9.29 -17.45 -8.74
C ARG A 165 -8.39 -16.80 -7.72
N ALA A 166 -8.96 -16.44 -6.57
CA ALA A 166 -8.22 -15.91 -5.43
C ALA A 166 -8.03 -17.01 -4.38
N PHE A 167 -6.77 -17.40 -4.15
CA PHE A 167 -6.43 -18.34 -3.09
C PHE A 167 -6.14 -17.61 -1.77
N VAL A 168 -6.82 -18.05 -0.69
CA VAL A 168 -6.75 -17.40 0.64
C VAL A 168 -6.30 -18.41 1.69
N SER A 169 -5.16 -18.16 2.30
CA SER A 169 -4.63 -18.93 3.43
C SER A 169 -4.03 -17.98 4.45
N VAL A 170 -4.71 -17.77 5.57
CA VAL A 170 -4.37 -16.73 6.53
C VAL A 170 -4.23 -17.27 7.94
N ALA A 171 -3.35 -16.64 8.72
CA ALA A 171 -3.16 -16.95 10.13
C ALA A 171 -4.46 -16.70 10.93
N ASN A 172 -4.66 -17.44 12.02
CA ASN A 172 -5.88 -17.34 12.82
C ASN A 172 -6.17 -15.91 13.31
N ARG A 173 -5.11 -15.16 13.67
CA ARG A 173 -5.22 -13.76 14.11
C ARG A 173 -5.80 -12.82 13.04
N ASP A 174 -5.60 -13.15 11.76
CA ASP A 174 -5.98 -12.31 10.64
C ASP A 174 -7.33 -12.67 10.03
N LYS A 175 -7.89 -13.85 10.36
CA LYS A 175 -9.11 -14.38 9.75
C LYS A 175 -10.27 -13.39 9.82
N ARG A 176 -10.48 -12.74 10.98
CA ARG A 176 -11.59 -11.80 11.17
C ARG A 176 -11.48 -10.57 10.27
N SER A 177 -10.29 -10.00 10.16
CA SER A 177 -10.04 -8.81 9.33
C SER A 177 -10.10 -9.08 7.82
N MET A 178 -9.94 -10.35 7.42
CA MET A 178 -9.97 -10.78 6.03
C MET A 178 -11.38 -11.04 5.49
N ILE A 179 -12.40 -11.23 6.35
CA ILE A 179 -13.75 -11.62 5.92
C ILE A 179 -14.32 -10.62 4.91
N PHE A 180 -14.36 -9.32 5.25
CA PHE A 180 -14.95 -8.32 4.37
C PHE A 180 -14.19 -8.11 3.06
N PRO A 181 -12.85 -7.97 3.04
CA PRO A 181 -12.11 -7.87 1.79
C PRO A 181 -12.26 -9.12 0.90
N VAL A 182 -12.26 -10.33 1.48
CA VAL A 182 -12.47 -11.56 0.69
C VAL A 182 -13.89 -11.66 0.18
N LYS A 183 -14.89 -11.28 1.01
CA LYS A 183 -16.27 -11.19 0.54
C LYS A 183 -16.39 -10.25 -0.65
N ARG A 184 -15.72 -9.08 -0.57
CA ARG A 184 -15.74 -8.12 -1.68
C ARG A 184 -15.11 -8.69 -2.95
N LEU A 185 -14.01 -9.48 -2.86
CA LEU A 185 -13.47 -10.18 -4.03
C LEU A 185 -14.50 -11.14 -4.64
N ALA A 186 -15.21 -11.90 -3.80
CA ALA A 186 -16.28 -12.80 -4.28
C ALA A 186 -17.42 -12.02 -4.96
N ASP A 187 -17.83 -10.88 -4.41
CA ASP A 187 -18.85 -9.98 -4.98
C ASP A 187 -18.38 -9.36 -6.33
N LEU A 188 -17.07 -9.20 -6.53
CA LEU A 188 -16.45 -8.78 -7.80
C LEU A 188 -16.31 -9.90 -8.83
N GLY A 189 -16.71 -11.13 -8.48
CA GLY A 189 -16.74 -12.28 -9.41
C GLY A 189 -15.54 -13.23 -9.27
N PHE A 190 -14.66 -13.06 -8.27
CA PHE A 190 -13.59 -14.02 -8.03
C PHE A 190 -14.13 -15.34 -7.44
N GLU A 191 -13.66 -16.47 -7.97
CA GLU A 191 -13.81 -17.76 -7.31
C GLU A 191 -12.84 -17.82 -6.12
N ILE A 192 -13.37 -18.00 -4.91
CA ILE A 192 -12.56 -18.06 -3.70
C ILE A 192 -12.14 -19.49 -3.40
N TRP A 193 -10.83 -19.72 -3.39
CA TRP A 193 -10.20 -20.94 -2.92
C TRP A 193 -9.53 -20.70 -1.59
N ALA A 194 -9.60 -21.66 -0.67
CA ALA A 194 -8.99 -21.45 0.65
C ALA A 194 -8.56 -22.79 1.27
N THR A 195 -7.59 -22.72 2.19
CA THR A 195 -7.29 -23.84 3.09
C THR A 195 -8.48 -24.10 4.02
N GLU A 196 -8.65 -25.33 4.47
CA GLU A 196 -9.82 -25.80 5.22
C GLU A 196 -10.25 -24.85 6.34
N GLY A 197 -9.36 -24.55 7.30
CA GLY A 197 -9.71 -23.67 8.42
C GLY A 197 -9.95 -22.21 8.04
N THR A 198 -9.52 -21.75 6.86
CA THR A 198 -9.87 -20.44 6.31
C THR A 198 -11.23 -20.51 5.60
N ALA A 199 -11.46 -21.57 4.81
CA ALA A 199 -12.73 -21.80 4.12
C ALA A 199 -13.90 -21.92 5.10
N GLU A 200 -13.70 -22.60 6.22
CA GLU A 200 -14.71 -22.75 7.28
C GLU A 200 -15.15 -21.37 7.81
N VAL A 201 -14.21 -20.49 8.16
CA VAL A 201 -14.53 -19.14 8.64
C VAL A 201 -15.23 -18.32 7.56
N LEU A 202 -14.77 -18.37 6.32
CA LEU A 202 -15.38 -17.66 5.20
C LEU A 202 -16.83 -18.12 4.97
N ARG A 203 -17.06 -19.44 4.93
CA ARG A 203 -18.41 -20.02 4.73
C ARG A 203 -19.38 -19.65 5.85
N ARG A 204 -18.94 -19.67 7.10
CA ARG A 204 -19.74 -19.20 8.25
C ARG A 204 -20.14 -17.73 8.15
N ASN A 205 -19.40 -16.94 7.39
CA ASN A 205 -19.67 -15.53 7.12
C ASN A 205 -20.30 -15.27 5.73
N GLY A 206 -20.87 -16.30 5.11
CA GLY A 206 -21.61 -16.19 3.87
C GLY A 206 -20.77 -16.08 2.60
N VAL A 207 -19.46 -16.34 2.67
CA VAL A 207 -18.58 -16.35 1.52
C VAL A 207 -18.40 -17.80 1.03
N ARG A 208 -18.81 -18.08 -0.21
CA ARG A 208 -18.56 -19.39 -0.83
C ARG A 208 -17.06 -19.54 -1.06
N ALA A 209 -16.47 -20.61 -0.54
CA ALA A 209 -15.05 -20.90 -0.72
C ALA A 209 -14.83 -22.39 -1.02
N LYS A 210 -14.05 -22.69 -2.05
CA LYS A 210 -13.61 -24.06 -2.37
C LYS A 210 -12.41 -24.41 -1.49
N ILE A 211 -12.43 -25.59 -0.86
CA ILE A 211 -11.29 -26.07 -0.09
C ILE A 211 -10.22 -26.56 -1.06
N VAL A 212 -8.97 -26.16 -0.80
CA VAL A 212 -7.78 -26.61 -1.51
C VAL A 212 -6.77 -27.13 -0.48
N ARG A 213 -6.16 -28.27 -0.79
CA ARG A 213 -5.18 -28.92 0.08
C ARG A 213 -3.92 -28.08 0.24
N LYS A 214 -3.38 -28.05 1.46
CA LYS A 214 -2.09 -27.43 1.73
C LYS A 214 -0.96 -28.20 1.07
N HIS A 215 0.20 -27.56 0.94
CA HIS A 215 1.41 -28.23 0.43
C HIS A 215 1.83 -29.39 1.33
N GLY A 216 1.88 -29.17 2.66
CA GLY A 216 2.32 -30.16 3.64
C GLY A 216 1.38 -31.37 3.80
N ASP A 217 0.12 -31.26 3.34
CA ASP A 217 -0.83 -32.39 3.36
C ASP A 217 -0.56 -33.41 2.23
N GLY A 218 0.29 -33.05 1.26
CA GLY A 218 0.53 -33.84 0.06
C GLY A 218 -0.68 -33.98 -0.86
N PRO A 219 -0.55 -34.72 -1.98
CA PRO A 219 -1.67 -35.02 -2.87
C PRO A 219 -2.78 -35.79 -2.16
N GLY A 220 -4.03 -35.59 -2.58
CA GLY A 220 -5.19 -36.33 -2.05
C GLY A 220 -5.20 -37.80 -2.47
N PRO A 221 -6.09 -38.62 -1.85
CA PRO A 221 -6.22 -40.05 -2.19
C PRO A 221 -6.48 -40.30 -3.69
N ASP A 222 -7.24 -39.43 -4.33
CA ASP A 222 -7.58 -39.50 -5.75
C ASP A 222 -6.61 -38.72 -6.65
N GLY A 223 -5.40 -38.41 -6.15
CA GLY A 223 -4.41 -37.58 -6.86
C GLY A 223 -4.75 -36.10 -6.86
N GLU A 224 -5.67 -35.60 -6.01
CA GLU A 224 -6.02 -34.20 -5.92
C GLU A 224 -4.77 -33.35 -5.64
N PRO A 225 -4.45 -32.37 -6.50
CA PRO A 225 -3.22 -31.60 -6.35
C PRO A 225 -3.29 -30.63 -5.18
N THR A 226 -2.11 -30.38 -4.57
CA THR A 226 -1.95 -29.34 -3.55
C THR A 226 -2.04 -27.94 -4.14
N VAL A 227 -2.22 -26.93 -3.29
CA VAL A 227 -2.25 -25.53 -3.73
C VAL A 227 -0.99 -25.11 -4.48
N VAL A 228 0.20 -25.55 -4.07
CA VAL A 228 1.46 -25.24 -4.76
C VAL A 228 1.46 -25.79 -6.19
N THR A 229 1.01 -27.01 -6.37
CA THR A 229 0.86 -27.61 -7.72
C THR A 229 -0.09 -26.80 -8.59
N ARG A 230 -1.24 -26.35 -8.03
CA ARG A 230 -2.22 -25.53 -8.74
C ARG A 230 -1.69 -24.14 -9.10
N ILE A 231 -0.91 -23.49 -8.18
CA ILE A 231 -0.24 -22.23 -8.45
C ILE A 231 0.73 -22.38 -9.61
N LEU A 232 1.58 -23.42 -9.58
CA LEU A 232 2.56 -23.69 -10.65
C LEU A 232 1.89 -24.04 -11.97
N ALA A 233 0.72 -24.66 -11.96
CA ALA A 233 -0.10 -24.93 -13.14
C ALA A 233 -0.79 -23.66 -13.70
N GLY A 234 -0.75 -22.52 -13.00
CA GLY A 234 -1.39 -21.27 -13.44
C GLY A 234 -2.90 -21.24 -13.17
N GLU A 235 -3.38 -22.02 -12.21
CA GLU A 235 -4.80 -22.08 -11.88
C GLU A 235 -5.24 -20.98 -10.89
N VAL A 236 -4.32 -20.12 -10.41
CA VAL A 236 -4.57 -19.09 -9.41
C VAL A 236 -4.11 -17.74 -9.94
N ASP A 237 -4.92 -16.70 -9.77
CA ASP A 237 -4.69 -15.37 -10.30
C ASP A 237 -4.29 -14.36 -9.20
N LEU A 238 -4.71 -14.59 -7.96
CA LEU A 238 -4.40 -13.77 -6.79
C LEU A 238 -4.16 -14.66 -5.56
N ILE A 239 -3.12 -14.35 -4.80
CA ILE A 239 -2.80 -15.08 -3.57
C ILE A 239 -2.87 -14.14 -2.38
N VAL A 240 -3.57 -14.57 -1.33
CA VAL A 240 -3.61 -13.93 -0.01
C VAL A 240 -3.05 -14.92 1.00
N ASN A 241 -1.82 -14.68 1.47
CA ASN A 241 -1.15 -15.55 2.41
C ASN A 241 -0.47 -14.76 3.52
N THR A 242 -1.09 -14.70 4.72
CA THR A 242 -0.47 -14.02 5.85
C THR A 242 0.54 -14.92 6.56
N PRO A 243 1.75 -14.41 6.89
CA PRO A 243 2.78 -15.20 7.55
C PRO A 243 2.33 -15.71 8.91
N PHE A 244 2.66 -16.96 9.22
CA PHE A 244 2.40 -17.59 10.50
C PHE A 244 3.64 -18.37 10.98
N GLY A 245 3.94 -18.27 12.28
CA GLY A 245 5.07 -18.95 12.94
C GLY A 245 6.37 -18.13 12.97
N SER A 246 7.30 -18.58 13.82
CA SER A 246 8.62 -17.96 13.98
C SER A 246 9.63 -18.49 12.93
N PRO A 247 10.70 -17.75 12.63
CA PRO A 247 11.78 -18.23 11.77
C PRO A 247 12.34 -19.56 12.29
N GLY A 248 12.55 -20.54 11.39
CA GLY A 248 13.19 -21.81 11.73
C GLY A 248 12.29 -22.93 12.22
N GLN A 249 10.96 -22.73 12.34
CA GLN A 249 10.01 -23.78 12.68
C GLN A 249 9.51 -24.52 11.43
N SER A 250 9.40 -25.85 11.53
CA SER A 250 8.73 -26.72 10.55
C SER A 250 7.20 -26.55 10.60
N GLY A 251 6.48 -26.98 9.58
CA GLY A 251 5.01 -26.99 9.54
C GLY A 251 4.41 -25.75 8.87
N PRO A 252 3.48 -25.02 9.50
CA PRO A 252 2.67 -23.97 8.82
C PRO A 252 3.48 -22.86 8.14
N ARG A 253 4.71 -22.61 8.58
CA ARG A 253 5.61 -21.65 7.94
C ARG A 253 6.16 -22.16 6.62
N LEU A 254 6.47 -23.46 6.54
CA LEU A 254 6.93 -24.09 5.31
C LEU A 254 5.85 -24.02 4.22
N ASP A 255 4.59 -24.33 4.55
CA ASP A 255 3.49 -24.18 3.60
C ASP A 255 3.38 -22.75 3.06
N GLY A 256 3.48 -21.75 3.93
CA GLY A 256 3.46 -20.34 3.53
C GLY A 256 4.64 -19.97 2.62
N TYR A 257 5.84 -20.45 2.94
CA TYR A 257 7.03 -20.24 2.12
C TYR A 257 6.86 -20.83 0.72
N GLU A 258 6.41 -22.08 0.61
CA GLU A 258 6.21 -22.74 -0.68
C GLU A 258 5.15 -22.04 -1.53
N ILE A 259 4.05 -21.60 -0.92
CA ILE A 259 2.99 -20.81 -1.60
C ILE A 259 3.57 -19.50 -2.14
N ARG A 260 4.28 -18.72 -1.32
CA ARG A 260 4.84 -17.42 -1.72
C ARG A 260 5.95 -17.55 -2.76
N THR A 261 6.79 -18.57 -2.63
CA THR A 261 7.85 -18.85 -3.60
C THR A 261 7.26 -19.28 -4.96
N ALA A 262 6.22 -20.11 -4.96
CA ALA A 262 5.49 -20.48 -6.18
C ALA A 262 4.82 -19.26 -6.83
N ALA A 263 4.23 -18.35 -6.03
CA ALA A 263 3.69 -17.07 -6.51
C ALA A 263 4.75 -16.24 -7.25
N VAL A 264 5.93 -16.06 -6.64
CA VAL A 264 7.04 -15.32 -7.25
C VAL A 264 7.51 -15.97 -8.56
N ARG A 265 7.61 -17.31 -8.60
CA ARG A 265 8.00 -18.04 -9.83
C ARG A 265 7.01 -17.83 -10.98
N ARG A 266 5.73 -17.67 -10.66
CA ARG A 266 4.65 -17.51 -11.65
C ARG A 266 4.29 -16.04 -11.91
N GLY A 267 4.89 -15.09 -11.18
CA GLY A 267 4.54 -13.67 -11.27
C GLY A 267 3.11 -13.36 -10.81
N ILE A 268 2.55 -14.18 -9.91
CA ILE A 268 1.19 -13.99 -9.38
C ILE A 268 1.25 -12.99 -8.21
N PRO A 269 0.39 -11.96 -8.17
CA PRO A 269 0.29 -11.06 -7.04
C PRO A 269 0.03 -11.82 -5.74
N CYS A 270 0.87 -11.58 -4.73
CA CYS A 270 0.78 -12.25 -3.42
C CYS A 270 0.70 -11.21 -2.30
N VAL A 271 -0.47 -11.11 -1.68
CA VAL A 271 -0.74 -10.19 -0.59
C VAL A 271 -0.51 -10.87 0.75
N THR A 272 0.30 -10.26 1.60
CA THR A 272 0.72 -10.85 2.89
C THR A 272 0.15 -10.17 4.14
N THR A 273 -0.72 -9.17 3.98
CA THR A 273 -1.35 -8.43 5.09
C THR A 273 -2.82 -8.11 4.82
N ALA A 274 -3.60 -7.95 5.88
CA ALA A 274 -5.00 -7.53 5.79
C ALA A 274 -5.17 -6.14 5.16
N ALA A 275 -4.31 -5.20 5.54
CA ALA A 275 -4.31 -3.85 4.97
C ALA A 275 -3.96 -3.88 3.46
N GLY A 276 -2.98 -4.72 3.07
CA GLY A 276 -2.63 -4.92 1.66
C GLY A 276 -3.79 -5.52 0.85
N LEU A 277 -4.54 -6.48 1.42
CA LEU A 277 -5.72 -7.03 0.75
C LEU A 277 -6.81 -5.97 0.56
N ALA A 278 -7.12 -5.19 1.59
CA ALA A 278 -8.08 -4.11 1.46
C ALA A 278 -7.67 -3.11 0.37
N ALA A 279 -6.38 -2.74 0.31
CA ALA A 279 -5.85 -1.87 -0.73
C ALA A 279 -5.95 -2.50 -2.13
N ALA A 280 -5.62 -3.79 -2.26
CA ALA A 280 -5.73 -4.52 -3.53
C ALA A 280 -7.18 -4.58 -4.03
N VAL A 281 -8.15 -4.81 -3.14
CA VAL A 281 -9.59 -4.80 -3.48
C VAL A 281 -10.01 -3.43 -4.02
N HIS A 282 -9.63 -2.34 -3.37
CA HIS A 282 -9.91 -0.98 -3.88
C HIS A 282 -9.26 -0.74 -5.25
N GLY A 283 -8.04 -1.26 -5.46
CA GLY A 283 -7.37 -1.18 -6.75
C GLY A 283 -8.10 -1.96 -7.85
N ILE A 284 -8.52 -3.19 -7.56
CA ILE A 284 -9.29 -4.05 -8.47
C ILE A 284 -10.62 -3.37 -8.85
N GLU A 285 -11.34 -2.83 -7.87
CA GLU A 285 -12.58 -2.08 -8.13
C GLU A 285 -12.35 -0.89 -9.05
N ALA A 286 -11.29 -0.12 -8.84
CA ALA A 286 -10.96 1.02 -9.69
C ALA A 286 -10.67 0.59 -11.13
N ILE A 287 -9.95 -0.52 -11.32
CA ILE A 287 -9.69 -1.08 -12.65
C ILE A 287 -11.00 -1.53 -13.33
N ILE A 288 -11.85 -2.26 -12.62
CA ILE A 288 -13.14 -2.76 -13.15
C ILE A 288 -14.05 -1.60 -13.58
N ARG A 289 -14.04 -0.49 -12.82
CA ARG A 289 -14.81 0.71 -13.18
C ARG A 289 -14.23 1.50 -14.35
N GLY A 290 -13.04 1.16 -14.82
CA GLY A 290 -12.36 1.87 -15.89
C GLY A 290 -11.84 3.26 -15.47
N GLU A 291 -11.59 3.48 -14.20
CA GLU A 291 -11.18 4.77 -13.63
C GLU A 291 -9.68 5.06 -13.78
N VAL A 292 -8.90 4.10 -14.32
CA VAL A 292 -7.45 4.23 -14.42
C VAL A 292 -7.05 5.00 -15.68
N GLY A 293 -6.83 6.30 -15.52
CA GLY A 293 -6.32 7.18 -16.59
C GLY A 293 -4.82 7.49 -16.42
N VAL A 294 -4.24 8.17 -17.41
CA VAL A 294 -2.85 8.64 -17.40
C VAL A 294 -2.82 10.16 -17.50
N ARG A 295 -2.03 10.80 -16.64
CA ARG A 295 -1.74 12.24 -16.68
C ARG A 295 -0.26 12.47 -16.42
N SER A 296 0.28 13.57 -16.95
CA SER A 296 1.65 13.96 -16.67
C SER A 296 1.81 14.46 -15.22
N LEU A 297 3.01 14.35 -14.67
CA LEU A 297 3.33 14.95 -13.36
C LEU A 297 3.13 16.46 -13.34
N GLN A 298 3.33 17.13 -14.49
CA GLN A 298 3.12 18.56 -14.66
C GLN A 298 1.64 18.94 -14.51
N GLU A 299 0.73 18.15 -15.08
CA GLU A 299 -0.73 18.35 -14.91
C GLU A 299 -1.15 18.13 -13.46
N HIS A 300 -0.62 17.11 -12.78
CA HIS A 300 -0.86 16.91 -11.35
C HIS A 300 -0.30 18.06 -10.52
N ALA A 301 0.92 18.54 -10.80
CA ALA A 301 1.52 19.67 -10.11
C ALA A 301 0.71 20.96 -10.31
N ALA A 302 0.25 21.23 -11.53
CA ALA A 302 -0.60 22.39 -11.81
C ALA A 302 -1.91 22.35 -11.01
N GLN A 303 -2.53 21.19 -10.88
CA GLN A 303 -3.74 21.01 -10.06
C GLN A 303 -3.49 21.29 -8.56
N ILE A 304 -2.37 20.85 -8.02
CA ILE A 304 -2.01 21.07 -6.61
C ILE A 304 -1.66 22.56 -6.35
N MET A 305 -1.01 23.22 -7.30
CA MET A 305 -0.56 24.60 -7.16
C MET A 305 -1.63 25.64 -7.46
N GLN A 306 -2.73 25.27 -8.15
CA GLN A 306 -3.85 26.17 -8.34
C GLN A 306 -4.53 26.42 -6.99
N PRO A 307 -4.66 27.70 -6.55
CA PRO A 307 -5.50 27.99 -5.39
C PRO A 307 -6.91 27.52 -5.76
N VAL A 308 -7.52 26.70 -4.88
CA VAL A 308 -8.93 26.31 -5.01
C VAL A 308 -9.73 27.61 -5.18
N ALA A 309 -10.15 27.93 -6.39
CA ALA A 309 -11.20 28.90 -6.60
C ALA A 309 -12.36 28.35 -5.79
N ARG A 310 -12.63 28.96 -4.63
CA ARG A 310 -13.83 28.67 -3.84
C ARG A 310 -14.99 28.81 -4.80
N THR A 311 -15.50 27.73 -5.32
CA THR A 311 -16.84 27.66 -5.85
C THR A 311 -17.78 27.90 -4.68
N ALA A 312 -17.89 29.19 -4.33
CA ALA A 312 -19.00 29.69 -3.57
C ALA A 312 -20.24 29.37 -4.43
N GLY A 313 -21.07 28.44 -3.96
CA GLY A 313 -22.40 28.25 -4.49
C GLY A 313 -22.61 27.06 -5.41
N ARG A 314 -22.53 25.87 -4.89
CA ARG A 314 -23.59 24.87 -5.12
C ARG A 314 -24.06 24.37 -3.76
N LEU A 315 -24.82 25.22 -3.10
CA LEU A 315 -25.84 24.75 -2.18
C LEU A 315 -26.72 23.79 -2.99
N TRP A 316 -26.76 22.54 -2.59
CA TRP A 316 -27.79 21.60 -2.99
C TRP A 316 -29.14 22.30 -2.87
N PRO A 317 -30.01 22.29 -3.86
CA PRO A 317 -31.33 22.87 -3.72
C PRO A 317 -32.05 22.08 -2.63
N LEU A 318 -32.16 22.69 -1.44
CA LEU A 318 -33.17 22.28 -0.46
C LEU A 318 -34.49 22.23 -1.14
N CYS A 319 -35.16 21.10 -1.12
CA CYS A 319 -36.52 20.89 -1.53
C CYS A 319 -37.38 22.06 -1.04
N ARG A 320 -37.76 22.96 -1.96
CA ARG A 320 -38.96 23.80 -1.79
C ARG A 320 -40.10 23.09 -2.50
N SER A 321 -40.86 22.31 -1.78
CA SER A 321 -42.27 22.11 -2.04
C SER A 321 -42.87 21.49 -0.80
N GLY A 322 -43.69 22.25 -0.09
CA GLY A 322 -44.48 21.78 1.01
C GLY A 322 -45.52 20.78 0.53
N ALA A 323 -45.58 19.68 1.22
CA ALA A 323 -46.75 18.84 1.48
C ALA A 323 -46.42 17.91 2.65
N PRO A 324 -47.37 17.65 3.52
CA PRO A 324 -47.15 16.99 4.81
C PRO A 324 -47.18 15.46 4.67
N CYS A 325 -46.29 14.83 5.36
CA CYS A 325 -46.49 13.57 6.11
C CYS A 325 -45.29 13.31 6.97
#